data_b766d8fb3fd1b1c7fe243443cb390663
#
_entry.id   b766d8fb3fd1b1c7fe243443cb390663
#
_cell.length_a   1.000
_cell.length_b   1.000
_cell.length_c   1.000
_cell.angle_alpha   90.00
_cell.angle_beta   90.00
_cell.angle_gamma   90.00
#
_symmetry.space_group_name_H-M   'P 1'
#
loop_
_entity.id
_entity.type
_entity.pdbx_description
1 polymer ?
#
loop_
_entity_poly.entity_id
_entity_poly.type
_entity_poly.pdbx_seq_one_letter_code
_entity_poly.pdbx_strand_id
1 'polypeptide(L)'
;MTKVLIVDDAAFIRAQLKQLLQSNDFEVVGEAENGKVALKKIQELRPDIVTLDITMPEMDGLECMLEIKKLDYMPIVIMISAMGQEAFVQRAILAGAKGFLVKPYKSEVVIKNLNKFKK
;
A
#
# COMPACT_ATOMS: atom_id res chain seq x y z
N MET A 1 -7.40 15.60 -5.38
CA MET A 1 -7.71 14.42 -4.53
C MET A 1 -6.43 13.68 -4.18
N THR A 2 -6.44 13.01 -3.06
CA THR A 2 -5.31 12.19 -2.64
C THR A 2 -5.16 10.98 -3.56
N LYS A 3 -3.99 10.79 -4.13
CA LYS A 3 -3.71 9.74 -5.11
C LYS A 3 -3.20 8.49 -4.40
N VAL A 4 -3.79 7.35 -4.73
CA VAL A 4 -3.45 6.05 -4.10
C VAL A 4 -3.03 5.05 -5.17
N LEU A 5 -1.92 4.35 -4.91
CA LEU A 5 -1.51 3.18 -5.67
C LEU A 5 -1.80 1.95 -4.81
N ILE A 6 -2.50 0.97 -5.38
CA ILE A 6 -2.85 -0.27 -4.68
C ILE A 6 -1.93 -1.39 -5.14
N VAL A 7 -1.22 -2.01 -4.19
CA VAL A 7 -0.27 -3.10 -4.47
C VAL A 7 -0.70 -4.36 -3.73
N ASP A 8 -1.16 -5.35 -4.48
CA ASP A 8 -1.64 -6.64 -3.96
C ASP A 8 -1.64 -7.62 -5.14
N ASP A 9 -1.24 -8.87 -4.92
CA ASP A 9 -1.19 -9.85 -5.99
C ASP A 9 -2.58 -10.38 -6.39
N ALA A 10 -3.59 -10.20 -5.54
CA ALA A 10 -4.95 -10.66 -5.79
C ALA A 10 -5.79 -9.59 -6.49
N ALA A 11 -6.14 -9.82 -7.75
CA ALA A 11 -6.93 -8.86 -8.54
C ALA A 11 -8.26 -8.54 -7.90
N PHE A 12 -8.90 -9.53 -7.26
CA PHE A 12 -10.18 -9.35 -6.58
C PHE A 12 -10.05 -8.35 -5.42
N ILE A 13 -8.99 -8.49 -4.63
CA ILE A 13 -8.74 -7.59 -3.50
C ILE A 13 -8.46 -6.17 -3.99
N ARG A 14 -7.66 -6.04 -5.06
CA ARG A 14 -7.41 -4.71 -5.65
C ARG A 14 -8.71 -4.05 -6.12
N ALA A 15 -9.60 -4.81 -6.76
CA ALA A 15 -10.87 -4.28 -7.24
C ALA A 15 -11.76 -3.79 -6.09
N GLN A 16 -11.85 -4.58 -5.01
CA GLN A 16 -12.64 -4.20 -3.84
C GLN A 16 -12.09 -2.95 -3.18
N LEU A 17 -10.78 -2.89 -3.00
CA LEU A 17 -10.13 -1.75 -2.36
C LEU A 17 -10.27 -0.49 -3.21
N LYS A 18 -10.13 -0.63 -4.52
CA LYS A 18 -10.30 0.47 -5.46
C LYS A 18 -11.69 1.08 -5.34
N GLN A 19 -12.73 0.23 -5.33
CA GLN A 19 -14.11 0.70 -5.22
C GLN A 19 -14.33 1.42 -3.90
N LEU A 20 -13.82 0.87 -2.80
CA LEU A 20 -13.93 1.48 -1.48
C LEU A 20 -13.28 2.86 -1.44
N LEU A 21 -12.07 2.97 -1.97
CA LEU A 21 -11.32 4.22 -1.93
C LEU A 21 -11.97 5.28 -2.82
N GLN A 22 -12.42 4.91 -4.01
CA GLN A 22 -13.10 5.84 -4.91
C GLN A 22 -14.41 6.35 -4.30
N SER A 23 -15.11 5.52 -3.53
CA SER A 23 -16.35 5.92 -2.85
C SER A 23 -16.08 6.86 -1.67
N ASN A 24 -14.84 7.03 -1.27
CA ASN A 24 -14.45 7.86 -0.12
C ASN A 24 -13.49 8.98 -0.49
N ASP A 25 -13.62 9.46 -1.73
CA ASP A 25 -12.89 10.64 -2.23
C ASP A 25 -11.38 10.49 -2.31
N PHE A 26 -10.92 9.28 -2.62
CA PHE A 26 -9.54 9.02 -3.01
C PHE A 26 -9.49 8.77 -4.52
N GLU A 27 -8.40 9.16 -5.14
CA GLU A 27 -8.17 8.89 -6.55
C GLU A 27 -7.21 7.69 -6.66
N VAL A 28 -7.69 6.55 -7.18
CA VAL A 28 -6.83 5.39 -7.40
C VAL A 28 -6.14 5.57 -8.75
N VAL A 29 -4.85 5.89 -8.72
CA VAL A 29 -4.09 6.21 -9.93
C VAL A 29 -3.48 4.99 -10.60
N GLY A 30 -3.45 3.85 -9.91
CA GLY A 30 -2.94 2.63 -10.50
C GLY A 30 -2.99 1.45 -9.55
N GLU A 31 -2.63 0.29 -10.08
CA GLU A 31 -2.56 -0.97 -9.35
C GLU A 31 -1.28 -1.69 -9.75
N ALA A 32 -0.76 -2.52 -8.84
CA ALA A 32 0.40 -3.35 -9.12
C ALA A 32 0.21 -4.72 -8.45
N GLU A 33 0.63 -5.79 -9.15
CA GLU A 33 0.50 -7.16 -8.66
C GLU A 33 1.73 -7.67 -7.93
N ASN A 34 2.82 -6.92 -7.93
CA ASN A 34 4.04 -7.28 -7.21
C ASN A 34 4.89 -6.03 -6.94
N GLY A 35 5.97 -6.22 -6.18
CA GLY A 35 6.83 -5.11 -5.78
C GLY A 35 7.59 -4.45 -6.92
N LYS A 36 7.98 -5.22 -7.94
CA LYS A 36 8.72 -4.65 -9.07
C LYS A 36 7.86 -3.71 -9.88
N VAL A 37 6.62 -4.12 -10.16
CA VAL A 37 5.66 -3.27 -10.86
C VAL A 37 5.33 -2.04 -10.02
N ALA A 38 5.19 -2.24 -8.69
CA ALA A 38 4.92 -1.14 -7.77
C ALA A 38 6.00 -0.07 -7.82
N LEU A 39 7.27 -0.47 -7.77
CA LEU A 39 8.39 0.48 -7.82
C LEU A 39 8.36 1.34 -9.08
N LYS A 40 8.10 0.71 -10.22
CA LYS A 40 8.01 1.41 -11.49
C LYS A 40 6.86 2.42 -11.47
N LYS A 41 5.69 1.99 -10.98
CA LYS A 41 4.51 2.86 -10.95
C LYS A 41 4.64 4.00 -9.94
N ILE A 42 5.32 3.78 -8.83
CA ILE A 42 5.59 4.84 -7.85
C ILE A 42 6.39 5.97 -8.52
N GLN A 43 7.42 5.61 -9.28
CA GLN A 43 8.25 6.58 -9.97
C GLN A 43 7.49 7.32 -11.07
N GLU A 44 6.64 6.61 -11.80
CA GLU A 44 5.86 7.20 -12.90
C GLU A 44 4.70 8.06 -12.41
N LEU A 45 3.95 7.56 -11.43
CA LEU A 45 2.67 8.15 -11.02
C LEU A 45 2.78 9.07 -9.81
N ARG A 46 3.81 8.92 -9.03
CA ARG A 46 4.06 9.68 -7.79
C ARG A 46 2.81 9.76 -6.91
N PRO A 47 2.29 8.58 -6.44
CA PRO A 47 1.11 8.57 -5.60
C PRO A 47 1.39 9.18 -4.23
N ASP A 48 0.37 9.73 -3.60
CA ASP A 48 0.48 10.25 -2.24
C ASP A 48 0.57 9.11 -1.23
N ILE A 49 -0.23 8.06 -1.46
CA ILE A 49 -0.31 6.89 -0.59
C ILE A 49 -0.13 5.63 -1.43
N VAL A 50 0.59 4.66 -0.86
CA VAL A 50 0.72 3.31 -1.41
C VAL A 50 0.19 2.33 -0.38
N THR A 51 -0.80 1.51 -0.74
CA THR A 51 -1.19 0.37 0.09
C THR A 51 -0.40 -0.82 -0.42
N LEU A 52 0.36 -1.48 0.45
CA LEU A 52 1.36 -2.45 0.06
C LEU A 52 1.21 -3.76 0.83
N ASP A 53 0.75 -4.80 0.13
CA ASP A 53 0.62 -6.14 0.70
C ASP A 53 2.01 -6.72 0.97
N ILE A 54 2.15 -7.44 2.08
CA ILE A 54 3.43 -8.07 2.44
C ILE A 54 3.71 -9.30 1.56
N THR A 55 2.72 -10.16 1.39
CA THR A 55 2.91 -11.44 0.68
C THR A 55 2.59 -11.32 -0.81
N MET A 56 3.62 -11.29 -1.63
CA MET A 56 3.48 -11.20 -3.09
C MET A 56 4.60 -11.99 -3.77
N PRO A 57 4.38 -12.47 -5.01
CA PRO A 57 5.44 -13.14 -5.77
C PRO A 57 6.53 -12.15 -6.21
N GLU A 58 7.67 -12.67 -6.58
CA GLU A 58 8.84 -11.97 -7.11
C GLU A 58 9.51 -11.03 -6.11
N MET A 59 8.78 -10.08 -5.55
CA MET A 59 9.28 -9.16 -4.54
C MET A 59 8.17 -8.93 -3.52
N ASP A 60 8.37 -9.37 -2.28
CA ASP A 60 7.37 -9.19 -1.23
C ASP A 60 7.29 -7.72 -0.75
N GLY A 61 6.31 -7.45 0.10
CA GLY A 61 6.07 -6.09 0.55
C GLY A 61 7.21 -5.49 1.37
N LEU A 62 7.89 -6.30 2.19
CA LEU A 62 9.03 -5.79 2.97
C LEU A 62 10.20 -5.45 2.07
N GLU A 63 10.53 -6.34 1.12
CA GLU A 63 11.57 -6.06 0.13
C GLU A 63 11.24 -4.82 -0.67
N CYS A 64 9.97 -4.68 -1.07
CA CYS A 64 9.50 -3.51 -1.81
C CYS A 64 9.66 -2.24 -0.99
N MET A 65 9.29 -2.27 0.30
CA MET A 65 9.44 -1.12 1.19
C MET A 65 10.90 -0.68 1.29
N LEU A 66 11.82 -1.63 1.40
CA LEU A 66 13.25 -1.33 1.48
C LEU A 66 13.75 -0.67 0.18
N GLU A 67 13.19 -1.05 -0.96
CA GLU A 67 13.52 -0.44 -2.25
C GLU A 67 12.87 0.94 -2.40
N ILE A 68 11.63 1.11 -1.93
CA ILE A 68 10.94 2.41 -1.94
C ILE A 68 11.76 3.45 -1.17
N LYS A 69 12.32 3.05 -0.04
CA LYS A 69 13.13 3.91 0.81
C LYS A 69 14.33 4.52 0.06
N LYS A 70 14.81 3.83 -0.97
CA LYS A 70 15.96 4.28 -1.76
C LYS A 70 15.60 5.24 -2.89
N LEU A 71 14.30 5.39 -3.18
CA LEU A 71 13.85 6.27 -4.25
C LEU A 71 13.98 7.73 -3.85
N ASP A 72 14.03 8.60 -4.86
CA ASP A 72 14.05 10.04 -4.64
C ASP A 72 12.68 10.61 -4.27
N TYR A 73 11.62 9.83 -4.45
CA TYR A 73 10.25 10.18 -4.06
C TYR A 73 9.74 9.17 -3.04
N MET A 74 9.37 9.65 -1.86
CA MET A 74 8.87 8.78 -0.78
C MET A 74 7.38 9.01 -0.56
N PRO A 75 6.52 8.08 -1.01
CA PRO A 75 5.09 8.16 -0.70
C PRO A 75 4.82 7.73 0.74
N ILE A 76 3.60 8.00 1.21
CA ILE A 76 3.11 7.42 2.46
C ILE A 76 2.79 5.95 2.17
N VAL A 77 3.45 5.04 2.86
CA VAL A 77 3.22 3.59 2.67
C VAL A 77 2.44 3.02 3.84
N ILE A 78 1.32 2.38 3.53
CA ILE A 78 0.49 1.65 4.50
C ILE A 78 0.63 0.17 4.17
N MET A 79 1.22 -0.59 5.09
CA MET A 79 1.41 -2.03 4.90
C MET A 79 0.10 -2.78 5.11
N ILE A 80 -0.12 -3.83 4.33
CA ILE A 80 -1.26 -4.72 4.52
C ILE A 80 -0.71 -6.11 4.82
N SER A 81 -1.05 -6.64 6.00
CA SER A 81 -0.51 -7.89 6.47
C SER A 81 -1.60 -8.91 6.78
N ALA A 82 -1.22 -10.18 6.82
CA ALA A 82 -2.05 -11.24 7.40
C ALA A 82 -1.71 -11.37 8.88
N MET A 83 -2.56 -12.05 9.64
CA MET A 83 -2.27 -12.39 11.03
C MET A 83 -0.99 -13.22 11.07
N GLY A 84 -0.16 -12.98 12.07
CA GLY A 84 1.11 -13.68 12.23
C GLY A 84 2.30 -13.03 11.52
N GLN A 85 2.11 -11.88 10.89
CA GLN A 85 3.17 -11.18 10.18
C GLN A 85 3.70 -9.96 10.93
N GLU A 86 3.52 -9.91 12.25
CA GLU A 86 3.87 -8.73 13.06
C GLU A 86 5.35 -8.36 12.94
N ALA A 87 6.25 -9.33 12.83
CA ALA A 87 7.68 -9.07 12.68
C ALA A 87 7.99 -8.34 11.37
N PHE A 88 7.30 -8.71 10.29
CA PHE A 88 7.47 -8.05 8.99
C PHE A 88 6.92 -6.62 9.03
N VAL A 89 5.77 -6.44 9.67
CA VAL A 89 5.18 -5.09 9.84
C VAL A 89 6.14 -4.19 10.61
N GLN A 90 6.70 -4.70 11.70
CA GLN A 90 7.63 -3.93 12.52
C GLN A 90 8.85 -3.48 11.72
N ARG A 91 9.42 -4.37 10.91
CA ARG A 91 10.54 -4.03 10.04
C ARG A 91 10.15 -2.98 9.00
N ALA A 92 8.95 -3.08 8.44
CA ALA A 92 8.47 -2.11 7.46
C ALA A 92 8.29 -0.73 8.08
N ILE A 93 7.75 -0.67 9.30
CA ILE A 93 7.60 0.60 10.03
C ILE A 93 8.97 1.23 10.30
N LEU A 94 9.95 0.42 10.73
CA LEU A 94 11.31 0.91 10.95
C LEU A 94 11.94 1.41 9.65
N ALA A 95 11.55 0.86 8.50
CA ALA A 95 12.04 1.29 7.20
C ALA A 95 11.29 2.52 6.66
N GLY A 96 10.27 3.01 7.36
CA GLY A 96 9.58 4.23 6.98
C GLY A 96 8.10 4.11 6.64
N ALA A 97 7.51 2.91 6.70
CA ALA A 97 6.06 2.78 6.52
C ALA A 97 5.33 3.53 7.64
N LYS A 98 4.20 4.14 7.31
CA LYS A 98 3.50 5.04 8.24
C LYS A 98 2.33 4.38 8.95
N GLY A 99 1.91 3.21 8.52
CA GLY A 99 0.82 2.49 9.15
C GLY A 99 0.68 1.09 8.61
N PHE A 100 -0.30 0.37 9.14
CA PHE A 100 -0.58 -0.98 8.66
C PHE A 100 -2.04 -1.35 8.88
N LEU A 101 -2.50 -2.33 8.09
CA LEU A 101 -3.83 -2.92 8.20
C LEU A 101 -3.63 -4.44 8.23
N VAL A 102 -4.46 -5.14 9.01
CA VAL A 102 -4.38 -6.61 9.13
C VAL A 102 -5.61 -7.22 8.47
N LYS A 103 -5.38 -8.18 7.57
CA LYS A 103 -6.47 -8.91 6.90
C LYS A 103 -7.07 -9.97 7.86
N PRO A 104 -8.39 -10.16 7.84
CA PRO A 104 -9.38 -9.40 7.10
C PRO A 104 -9.64 -8.04 7.77
N TYR A 105 -9.65 -6.98 6.99
CA TYR A 105 -9.92 -5.63 7.51
C TYR A 105 -11.35 -5.20 7.22
N LYS A 106 -11.88 -4.30 8.05
CA LYS A 106 -13.18 -3.70 7.83
C LYS A 106 -13.01 -2.41 7.03
N SER A 107 -13.99 -2.11 6.18
CA SER A 107 -13.94 -0.92 5.33
C SER A 107 -13.71 0.38 6.12
N GLU A 108 -14.41 0.54 7.24
CA GLU A 108 -14.26 1.75 8.06
C GLU A 108 -12.87 1.87 8.68
N VAL A 109 -12.19 0.75 8.95
CA VAL A 109 -10.81 0.76 9.48
C VAL A 109 -9.85 1.22 8.40
N VAL A 110 -10.03 0.75 7.17
CA VAL A 110 -9.21 1.17 6.02
C VAL A 110 -9.32 2.67 5.82
N ILE A 111 -10.54 3.18 5.74
CA ILE A 111 -10.78 4.59 5.48
C ILE A 111 -10.27 5.47 6.63
N LYS A 112 -10.48 5.05 7.86
CA LYS A 112 -9.95 5.76 9.03
C LYS A 112 -8.43 5.89 8.98
N ASN A 113 -7.75 4.81 8.60
CA ASN A 113 -6.28 4.82 8.49
C ASN A 113 -5.81 5.75 7.37
N LEU A 114 -6.41 5.65 6.19
CA LEU A 114 -5.96 6.46 5.06
C LEU A 114 -6.35 7.93 5.20
N ASN A 115 -7.45 8.22 5.86
CA ASN A 115 -7.86 9.62 6.09
C ASN A 115 -6.84 10.42 6.88
N LYS A 116 -6.00 9.77 7.68
CA LYS A 116 -4.93 10.46 8.43
C LYS A 116 -3.93 11.14 7.50
N PHE A 117 -3.80 10.64 6.27
CA PHE A 117 -2.82 11.11 5.30
C PHE A 117 -3.46 11.77 4.09
N LYS A 118 -4.75 12.04 4.17
CA LYS A 118 -5.50 12.65 3.08
C LYS A 118 -5.08 14.12 2.90
N LYS A 119 -4.89 14.49 1.66
CA LYS A 119 -4.52 15.85 1.30
C LYS A 119 -5.71 16.73 0.99
#